data_7c56fe661321ac40aebb7ec0d6afca5b
#
_entry.id   7c56fe661321ac40aebb7ec0d6afca5b
#
_cell.length_a   1.000
_cell.length_b   1.000
_cell.length_c   1.000
_cell.angle_alpha   90.00
_cell.angle_beta   90.00
_cell.angle_gamma   90.00
#
_symmetry.space_group_name_H-M   'P 1'
#
loop_
_entity.id
_entity.type
_entity.pdbx_description
1 polymer ?
#
loop_
_entity_poly.entity_id
_entity_poly.type
_entity_poly.pdbx_seq_one_letter_code
_entity_poly.pdbx_strand_id
1 'polypeptide(L)'
;MGKPAEDPGPVDAGGPTKIALRPARSGDAPALSAIALAAKAHWGYSEALLALWAEDLTITPELIRRDSYRVAERDGRPLAFLALTGEASVPSIEHFWVLPEAMGEGLGRRLLEDGLARCRRAGVTAIRIVADPNATGFYARFGALEIGSVASRPAPRRLPLLEIRLSAPVAERGGAAASPEPGEPADSPDA
;
A
#
# COMPACT_ATOMS: atom_id res chain seq x y z
N MET A 1 -54.10 5.12 -34.74
CA MET A 1 -53.08 4.06 -34.79
C MET A 1 -51.94 4.49 -33.89
N GLY A 2 -51.98 4.04 -32.63
CA GLY A 2 -50.94 4.33 -31.64
C GLY A 2 -49.77 3.36 -31.80
N LYS A 3 -48.55 3.91 -31.83
CA LYS A 3 -47.30 3.14 -31.84
C LYS A 3 -47.12 2.51 -30.46
N PRO A 4 -46.81 1.22 -30.31
CA PRO A 4 -46.55 0.63 -29.01
C PRO A 4 -45.21 1.19 -28.45
N ALA A 5 -45.20 1.51 -27.15
CA ALA A 5 -44.02 1.89 -26.41
C ALA A 5 -43.05 0.68 -26.37
N GLU A 6 -41.83 0.91 -26.77
CA GLU A 6 -40.74 -0.05 -26.61
C GLU A 6 -40.44 -0.16 -25.11
N ASP A 7 -40.54 -1.39 -24.63
CA ASP A 7 -40.13 -1.81 -23.29
C ASP A 7 -38.60 -1.60 -23.16
N PRO A 8 -38.09 -0.81 -22.19
CA PRO A 8 -36.65 -0.76 -21.92
C PRO A 8 -36.25 -2.10 -21.32
N GLY A 9 -35.51 -2.88 -22.12
CA GLY A 9 -34.95 -4.16 -21.70
C GLY A 9 -34.22 -4.08 -20.37
N PRO A 10 -33.96 -5.24 -19.71
CA PRO A 10 -33.42 -5.28 -18.36
C PRO A 10 -32.07 -4.54 -18.30
N VAL A 11 -31.99 -3.51 -17.45
CA VAL A 11 -30.76 -2.89 -17.02
C VAL A 11 -29.91 -3.98 -16.38
N ASP A 12 -28.80 -4.27 -16.99
CA ASP A 12 -27.79 -5.22 -16.52
C ASP A 12 -27.45 -4.87 -15.06
N ALA A 13 -27.94 -5.70 -14.13
CA ALA A 13 -27.61 -5.59 -12.71
C ALA A 13 -26.13 -5.97 -12.58
N GLY A 14 -25.27 -4.95 -12.61
CA GLY A 14 -23.83 -5.07 -12.53
C GLY A 14 -23.42 -6.04 -11.44
N GLY A 15 -22.73 -7.10 -11.85
CA GLY A 15 -22.12 -8.06 -10.93
C GLY A 15 -21.22 -7.34 -9.92
N PRO A 16 -20.79 -7.99 -8.84
CA PRO A 16 -20.05 -7.34 -7.75
C PRO A 16 -18.83 -6.60 -8.31
N THR A 17 -18.84 -5.29 -8.17
CA THR A 17 -17.83 -4.35 -8.66
C THR A 17 -16.48 -4.72 -8.08
N LYS A 18 -15.61 -5.29 -8.91
CA LYS A 18 -14.33 -5.88 -8.47
C LYS A 18 -13.28 -4.79 -8.18
N ILE A 19 -12.81 -4.74 -6.96
CA ILE A 19 -11.64 -3.93 -6.61
C ILE A 19 -10.37 -4.56 -7.18
N ALA A 20 -9.67 -3.81 -8.04
CA ALA A 20 -8.38 -4.16 -8.58
C ALA A 20 -7.25 -3.37 -7.89
N LEU A 21 -6.11 -4.04 -7.66
CA LEU A 21 -4.86 -3.40 -7.24
C LEU A 21 -3.89 -3.41 -8.40
N ARG A 22 -3.37 -2.23 -8.76
CA ARG A 22 -2.41 -2.09 -9.87
C ARG A 22 -1.29 -1.08 -9.56
N PRO A 23 -0.18 -1.11 -10.28
CA PRO A 23 0.75 0.02 -10.31
C PRO A 23 0.05 1.28 -10.80
N ALA A 24 0.42 2.45 -10.24
CA ALA A 24 -0.03 3.72 -10.77
C ALA A 24 0.59 3.99 -12.16
N ARG A 25 -0.13 4.74 -12.97
CA ARG A 25 0.32 5.26 -14.27
C ARG A 25 0.50 6.77 -14.16
N SER A 26 1.38 7.35 -14.95
CA SER A 26 1.60 8.81 -14.94
C SER A 26 0.31 9.62 -15.14
N GLY A 27 -0.64 9.08 -15.92
CA GLY A 27 -1.96 9.70 -16.12
C GLY A 27 -2.89 9.67 -14.90
N ASP A 28 -2.57 8.89 -13.86
CA ASP A 28 -3.36 8.88 -12.62
C ASP A 28 -3.08 10.09 -11.73
N ALA A 29 -2.01 10.84 -11.95
CA ALA A 29 -1.54 11.91 -11.09
C ALA A 29 -2.64 12.91 -10.65
N PRO A 30 -3.50 13.43 -11.54
CA PRO A 30 -4.59 14.33 -11.13
C PRO A 30 -5.59 13.66 -10.18
N ALA A 31 -5.97 12.39 -10.46
CA ALA A 31 -6.90 11.65 -9.62
C ALA A 31 -6.30 11.34 -8.25
N LEU A 32 -5.01 10.98 -8.18
CA LEU A 32 -4.32 10.71 -6.91
C LEU A 32 -4.20 11.98 -6.06
N SER A 33 -3.90 13.13 -6.67
CA SER A 33 -3.90 14.43 -5.97
C SER A 33 -5.28 14.76 -5.39
N ALA A 34 -6.34 14.56 -6.17
CA ALA A 34 -7.71 14.77 -5.70
C ALA A 34 -8.07 13.84 -4.53
N ILE A 35 -7.65 12.57 -4.56
CA ILE A 35 -7.83 11.61 -3.46
C ILE A 35 -7.10 12.10 -2.21
N ALA A 36 -5.83 12.52 -2.33
CA ALA A 36 -5.04 13.00 -1.20
C ALA A 36 -5.67 14.21 -0.52
N LEU A 37 -6.11 15.19 -1.32
CA LEU A 37 -6.77 16.40 -0.83
C LEU A 37 -8.11 16.08 -0.15
N ALA A 38 -8.97 15.26 -0.78
CA ALA A 38 -10.27 14.88 -0.23
C ALA A 38 -10.11 14.11 1.09
N ALA A 39 -9.18 13.14 1.13
CA ALA A 39 -8.91 12.36 2.34
C ALA A 39 -8.34 13.25 3.46
N LYS A 40 -7.47 14.20 3.15
CA LYS A 40 -6.93 15.14 4.15
C LYS A 40 -8.01 16.07 4.69
N ALA A 41 -8.88 16.59 3.83
CA ALA A 41 -10.00 17.45 4.21
C ALA A 41 -11.02 16.74 5.13
N HIS A 42 -11.21 15.44 4.95
CA HIS A 42 -12.12 14.61 5.76
C HIS A 42 -11.81 14.65 7.27
N TRP A 43 -10.55 14.89 7.64
CA TRP A 43 -10.11 14.98 9.03
C TRP A 43 -10.42 16.33 9.70
N GLY A 44 -11.16 17.22 9.06
CA GLY A 44 -11.62 18.49 9.66
C GLY A 44 -10.55 19.57 9.75
N TYR A 45 -9.49 19.48 8.95
CA TYR A 45 -8.50 20.55 8.84
C TYR A 45 -9.11 21.78 8.13
N SER A 46 -8.74 22.98 8.58
CA SER A 46 -9.21 24.22 7.96
C SER A 46 -8.69 24.38 6.52
N GLU A 47 -9.42 25.09 5.69
CA GLU A 47 -9.01 25.40 4.31
C GLU A 47 -7.61 26.06 4.26
N ALA A 48 -7.31 26.94 5.22
CA ALA A 48 -6.00 27.58 5.34
C ALA A 48 -4.87 26.55 5.55
N LEU A 49 -5.09 25.52 6.37
CA LEU A 49 -4.11 24.44 6.55
C LEU A 49 -4.01 23.54 5.32
N LEU A 50 -5.13 23.24 4.66
CA LEU A 50 -5.13 22.48 3.41
C LEU A 50 -4.36 23.20 2.31
N ALA A 51 -4.52 24.53 2.20
CA ALA A 51 -3.77 25.35 1.24
C ALA A 51 -2.25 25.31 1.51
N LEU A 52 -1.83 25.29 2.78
CA LEU A 52 -0.41 25.16 3.14
C LEU A 52 0.18 23.79 2.75
N TRP A 53 -0.61 22.74 2.71
CA TRP A 53 -0.18 21.39 2.31
C TRP A 53 -0.47 21.08 0.83
N ALA A 54 -0.99 22.01 0.06
CA ALA A 54 -1.40 21.75 -1.32
C ALA A 54 -0.27 21.18 -2.18
N GLU A 55 0.96 21.67 -2.00
CA GLU A 55 2.14 21.16 -2.71
C GLU A 55 2.44 19.70 -2.27
N ASP A 56 2.48 19.43 -0.97
CA ASP A 56 2.76 18.10 -0.41
C ASP A 56 1.67 17.07 -0.79
N LEU A 57 0.44 17.52 -1.07
CA LEU A 57 -0.68 16.66 -1.49
C LEU A 57 -0.77 16.51 -3.00
N THR A 58 0.07 17.23 -3.75
CA THR A 58 0.09 17.19 -5.22
C THR A 58 0.97 16.03 -5.70
N ILE A 59 0.33 15.04 -6.32
CA ILE A 59 1.03 13.94 -6.97
C ILE A 59 1.34 14.33 -8.41
N THR A 60 2.60 14.16 -8.81
CA THR A 60 3.03 14.46 -10.17
C THR A 60 3.39 13.19 -10.96
N PRO A 61 3.36 13.24 -12.30
CA PRO A 61 3.83 12.13 -13.12
C PRO A 61 5.29 11.71 -12.80
N GLU A 62 6.13 12.68 -12.39
CA GLU A 62 7.54 12.46 -12.00
C GLU A 62 7.62 11.62 -10.73
N LEU A 63 6.83 11.97 -9.71
CA LEU A 63 6.75 11.20 -8.46
C LEU A 63 6.31 9.76 -8.72
N ILE A 64 5.29 9.56 -9.57
CA ILE A 64 4.81 8.22 -9.93
C ILE A 64 5.90 7.39 -10.65
N ARG A 65 6.73 8.03 -11.48
CA ARG A 65 7.84 7.34 -12.15
C ARG A 65 9.03 7.04 -11.26
N ARG A 66 9.29 7.90 -10.27
CA ARG A 66 10.41 7.77 -9.34
C ARG A 66 10.14 6.74 -8.26
N ASP A 67 8.92 6.74 -7.72
CA ASP A 67 8.56 6.01 -6.53
C ASP A 67 7.59 4.86 -6.83
N SER A 68 7.39 3.97 -5.86
CA SER A 68 6.51 2.82 -6.01
C SER A 68 5.08 3.17 -5.60
N TYR A 69 4.25 3.61 -6.56
CA TYR A 69 2.84 3.90 -6.33
C TYR A 69 1.95 2.71 -6.67
N ARG A 70 1.03 2.39 -5.76
CA ARG A 70 -0.02 1.37 -5.93
C ARG A 70 -1.39 2.00 -5.80
N VAL A 71 -2.31 1.62 -6.67
CA VAL A 71 -3.67 2.14 -6.73
C VAL A 71 -4.65 1.00 -6.50
N ALA A 72 -5.66 1.26 -5.66
CA ALA A 72 -6.88 0.46 -5.61
C ALA A 72 -7.96 1.19 -6.42
N GLU A 73 -8.52 0.50 -7.40
CA GLU A 73 -9.56 1.03 -8.27
C GLU A 73 -10.79 0.14 -8.31
N ARG A 74 -11.92 0.76 -8.66
CA ARG A 74 -13.19 0.09 -8.96
C ARG A 74 -13.66 0.59 -10.32
N ASP A 75 -13.88 -0.32 -11.26
CA ASP A 75 -14.31 -0.02 -12.64
C ASP A 75 -13.45 1.05 -13.33
N GLY A 76 -12.13 0.98 -13.14
CA GLY A 76 -11.16 1.92 -13.70
C GLY A 76 -11.05 3.26 -12.94
N ARG A 77 -11.87 3.51 -11.91
CA ARG A 77 -11.80 4.72 -11.07
C ARG A 77 -10.89 4.46 -9.87
N PRO A 78 -9.79 5.22 -9.70
CA PRO A 78 -8.97 5.20 -8.49
C PRO A 78 -9.78 5.61 -7.25
N LEU A 79 -9.69 4.84 -6.17
CA LEU A 79 -10.36 5.10 -4.89
C LEU A 79 -9.38 5.25 -3.74
N ALA A 80 -8.20 4.66 -3.86
CA ALA A 80 -7.16 4.73 -2.84
C ALA A 80 -5.80 4.50 -3.47
N PHE A 81 -4.74 4.99 -2.82
CA PHE A 81 -3.38 4.70 -3.24
C PHE A 81 -2.40 4.70 -2.07
N LEU A 82 -1.28 4.03 -2.29
CA LEU A 82 -0.13 3.95 -1.39
C LEU A 82 1.14 4.22 -2.20
N ALA A 83 2.03 5.05 -1.67
CA ALA A 83 3.35 5.30 -2.24
C ALA A 83 4.44 4.93 -1.24
N LEU A 84 5.37 4.09 -1.71
CA LEU A 84 6.61 3.76 -1.02
C LEU A 84 7.75 4.50 -1.70
N THR A 85 8.54 5.22 -0.91
CA THR A 85 9.67 6.03 -1.37
C THR A 85 10.97 5.55 -0.72
N GLY A 86 12.10 5.87 -1.38
CA GLY A 86 13.43 5.59 -0.87
C GLY A 86 14.07 4.35 -1.47
N GLU A 87 15.37 4.46 -1.75
CA GLU A 87 16.25 3.37 -2.21
C GLU A 87 16.83 2.57 -1.05
N ALA A 88 16.47 2.92 0.17
CA ALA A 88 17.10 2.39 1.37
C ALA A 88 16.57 1.00 1.72
N SER A 89 17.36 0.27 2.51
CA SER A 89 16.95 -0.94 3.21
C SER A 89 15.70 -0.75 4.10
N VAL A 90 15.31 0.50 4.36
CA VAL A 90 14.12 0.90 5.12
C VAL A 90 13.36 1.99 4.35
N PRO A 91 12.49 1.64 3.40
CA PRO A 91 11.65 2.60 2.69
C PRO A 91 10.61 3.23 3.61
N SER A 92 10.07 4.38 3.17
CA SER A 92 8.99 5.10 3.87
C SER A 92 7.68 5.02 3.10
N ILE A 93 6.56 4.97 3.84
CA ILE A 93 5.25 5.29 3.26
C ILE A 93 5.14 6.83 3.25
N GLU A 94 5.18 7.42 2.05
CA GLU A 94 5.08 8.87 1.87
C GLU A 94 3.63 9.31 1.68
N HIS A 95 2.89 8.56 0.88
CA HIS A 95 1.47 8.80 0.65
C HIS A 95 0.67 7.53 0.91
N PHE A 96 -0.42 7.68 1.65
CA PHE A 96 -1.38 6.62 1.84
C PHE A 96 -2.77 7.21 2.08
N TRP A 97 -3.60 7.18 1.06
CA TRP A 97 -4.86 7.88 1.03
C TRP A 97 -5.99 7.00 0.51
N VAL A 98 -7.17 7.16 1.09
CA VAL A 98 -8.42 6.51 0.69
C VAL A 98 -9.48 7.59 0.55
N LEU A 99 -10.22 7.61 -0.55
CA LEU A 99 -11.37 8.50 -0.72
C LEU A 99 -12.36 8.34 0.44
N PRO A 100 -12.91 9.43 0.99
CA PRO A 100 -13.83 9.36 2.12
C PRO A 100 -15.01 8.40 1.90
N GLU A 101 -15.62 8.42 0.72
CA GLU A 101 -16.74 7.54 0.37
C GLU A 101 -16.38 6.06 0.27
N ALA A 102 -15.08 5.73 0.17
CA ALA A 102 -14.58 4.35 0.09
C ALA A 102 -13.89 3.89 1.39
N MET A 103 -13.91 4.74 2.43
CA MET A 103 -13.41 4.35 3.75
C MET A 103 -14.31 3.29 4.37
N GLY A 104 -13.70 2.37 5.14
CA GLY A 104 -14.43 1.25 5.74
C GLY A 104 -14.58 0.03 4.84
N GLU A 105 -14.35 0.12 3.53
CA GLU A 105 -14.44 -0.99 2.58
C GLU A 105 -13.19 -1.91 2.55
N GLY A 106 -12.22 -1.67 3.41
CA GLY A 106 -11.00 -2.47 3.50
C GLY A 106 -9.92 -2.16 2.44
N LEU A 107 -10.09 -1.13 1.61
CA LEU A 107 -9.13 -0.77 0.56
C LEU A 107 -7.75 -0.44 1.13
N GLY A 108 -7.70 0.35 2.20
CA GLY A 108 -6.46 0.67 2.89
C GLY A 108 -5.74 -0.59 3.38
N ARG A 109 -6.48 -1.52 4.02
CA ARG A 109 -5.93 -2.79 4.44
C ARG A 109 -5.28 -3.56 3.29
N ARG A 110 -6.00 -3.74 2.18
CA ARG A 110 -5.51 -4.46 0.99
C ARG A 110 -4.28 -3.81 0.36
N LEU A 111 -4.26 -2.47 0.26
CA LEU A 111 -3.10 -1.72 -0.25
C LEU A 111 -1.87 -1.88 0.64
N LEU A 112 -2.05 -1.78 1.97
CA LEU A 112 -0.93 -1.92 2.89
C LEU A 112 -0.40 -3.36 2.89
N GLU A 113 -1.27 -4.36 2.90
CA GLU A 113 -0.89 -5.78 2.80
C GLU A 113 -0.10 -6.08 1.50
N ASP A 114 -0.55 -5.54 0.34
CA ASP A 114 0.18 -5.65 -0.93
C ASP A 114 1.57 -4.98 -0.84
N GLY A 115 1.63 -3.76 -0.28
CA GLY A 115 2.89 -3.03 -0.08
C GLY A 115 3.87 -3.79 0.81
N LEU A 116 3.42 -4.27 1.97
CA LEU A 116 4.23 -5.06 2.91
C LEU A 116 4.71 -6.37 2.28
N ALA A 117 3.85 -7.06 1.53
CA ALA A 117 4.22 -8.31 0.85
C ALA A 117 5.29 -8.07 -0.24
N ARG A 118 5.21 -6.95 -0.96
CA ARG A 118 6.22 -6.55 -1.96
C ARG A 118 7.56 -6.23 -1.29
N CYS A 119 7.54 -5.48 -0.20
CA CYS A 119 8.74 -5.16 0.59
C CYS A 119 9.41 -6.43 1.13
N ARG A 120 8.64 -7.38 1.69
CA ARG A 120 9.21 -8.66 2.13
C ARG A 120 9.87 -9.44 1.00
N ARG A 121 9.26 -9.49 -0.18
CA ARG A 121 9.84 -10.15 -1.36
C ARG A 121 11.12 -9.47 -1.85
N ALA A 122 11.24 -8.16 -1.66
CA ALA A 122 12.45 -7.40 -1.97
C ALA A 122 13.52 -7.45 -0.86
N GLY A 123 13.31 -8.23 0.21
CA GLY A 123 14.27 -8.36 1.31
C GLY A 123 14.30 -7.15 2.27
N VAL A 124 13.32 -6.26 2.18
CA VAL A 124 13.18 -5.13 3.11
C VAL A 124 12.83 -5.65 4.50
N THR A 125 13.54 -5.18 5.52
CA THR A 125 13.38 -5.64 6.91
C THR A 125 12.50 -4.75 7.77
N ALA A 126 12.28 -3.49 7.35
CA ALA A 126 11.41 -2.56 8.05
C ALA A 126 10.86 -1.49 7.09
N ILE A 127 9.73 -0.89 7.44
CA ILE A 127 9.14 0.26 6.75
C ILE A 127 8.86 1.35 7.78
N ARG A 128 9.15 2.60 7.43
CA ARG A 128 8.86 3.77 8.27
C ARG A 128 7.65 4.53 7.76
N ILE A 129 6.96 5.18 8.68
CA ILE A 129 5.75 5.95 8.40
C ILE A 129 5.76 7.18 9.30
N VAL A 130 5.70 8.36 8.70
CA VAL A 130 5.36 9.59 9.42
C VAL A 130 3.84 9.71 9.39
N ALA A 131 3.19 9.31 10.47
CA ALA A 131 1.75 9.13 10.48
C ALA A 131 1.01 10.40 10.92
N ASP A 132 -0.14 10.66 10.31
CA ASP A 132 -1.13 11.54 10.92
C ASP A 132 -1.61 10.89 12.23
N PRO A 133 -1.74 11.65 13.36
CA PRO A 133 -2.20 11.09 14.61
C PRO A 133 -3.52 10.31 14.51
N ASN A 134 -4.42 10.72 13.60
CA ASN A 134 -5.68 10.03 13.35
C ASN A 134 -5.50 8.64 12.69
N ALA A 135 -4.33 8.38 12.08
CA ALA A 135 -4.06 7.13 11.37
C ALA A 135 -3.23 6.13 12.20
N THR A 136 -2.70 6.50 13.36
CA THR A 136 -1.83 5.62 14.17
C THR A 136 -2.49 4.30 14.53
N GLY A 137 -3.76 4.33 14.93
CA GLY A 137 -4.54 3.13 15.26
C GLY A 137 -4.75 2.18 14.06
N PHE A 138 -4.75 2.70 12.83
CA PHE A 138 -4.78 1.87 11.64
C PHE A 138 -3.47 1.09 11.50
N TYR A 139 -2.32 1.76 11.57
CA TYR A 139 -1.01 1.12 11.41
C TYR A 139 -0.67 0.16 12.56
N ALA A 140 -1.12 0.45 13.79
CA ALA A 140 -0.93 -0.43 14.94
C ALA A 140 -1.50 -1.85 14.69
N ARG A 141 -2.61 -1.96 13.96
CA ARG A 141 -3.19 -3.27 13.58
C ARG A 141 -2.29 -4.10 12.65
N PHE A 142 -1.28 -3.47 12.05
CA PHE A 142 -0.26 -4.12 11.21
C PHE A 142 1.07 -4.29 11.95
N GLY A 143 1.08 -4.10 13.27
CA GLY A 143 2.27 -4.24 14.10
C GLY A 143 3.22 -3.05 14.04
N ALA A 144 2.74 -1.86 13.61
CA ALA A 144 3.53 -0.65 13.69
C ALA A 144 3.78 -0.24 15.15
N LEU A 145 5.02 0.08 15.46
CA LEU A 145 5.45 0.60 16.76
C LEU A 145 5.91 2.04 16.59
N GLU A 146 5.56 2.91 17.53
CA GLU A 146 6.09 4.27 17.56
C GLU A 146 7.55 4.22 18.02
N ILE A 147 8.46 4.74 17.19
CA ILE A 147 9.91 4.78 17.44
C ILE A 147 10.42 6.19 17.67
N GLY A 148 9.55 7.19 17.61
CA GLY A 148 9.89 8.60 17.81
C GLY A 148 8.84 9.54 17.22
N SER A 149 9.25 10.79 17.00
CA SER A 149 8.39 11.78 16.36
C SER A 149 9.22 12.75 15.53
N VAL A 150 8.61 13.29 14.46
CA VAL A 150 9.22 14.29 13.58
C VAL A 150 8.44 15.60 13.63
N ALA A 151 9.14 16.72 13.42
CA ALA A 151 8.48 18.02 13.28
C ALA A 151 7.76 18.07 11.92
N SER A 152 6.48 18.46 11.95
CA SER A 152 5.71 18.71 10.73
C SER A 152 5.99 20.13 10.22
N ARG A 153 5.95 20.31 8.91
CA ARG A 153 5.91 21.60 8.25
C ARG A 153 4.67 21.65 7.35
N PRO A 154 4.10 22.82 7.08
CA PRO A 154 4.41 24.14 7.61
C PRO A 154 3.85 24.41 9.03
N ALA A 155 2.95 23.54 9.53
CA ALA A 155 2.38 23.72 10.86
C ALA A 155 3.32 23.20 11.95
N PRO A 156 3.58 23.94 13.04
CA PRO A 156 4.51 23.53 14.10
C PRO A 156 3.85 22.47 15.00
N ARG A 157 3.78 21.23 14.53
CA ARG A 157 3.31 20.06 15.29
C ARG A 157 4.31 18.91 15.17
N ARG A 158 4.22 17.97 16.07
CA ARG A 158 4.99 16.72 15.99
C ARG A 158 4.09 15.61 15.46
N LEU A 159 4.62 14.83 14.54
CA LEU A 159 3.95 13.66 13.98
C LEU A 159 4.64 12.40 14.50
N PRO A 160 3.89 11.36 14.89
CA PRO A 160 4.47 10.08 15.27
C PRO A 160 5.27 9.49 14.10
N LEU A 161 6.49 9.02 14.42
CA LEU A 161 7.30 8.19 13.52
C LEU A 161 7.06 6.74 13.91
N LEU A 162 6.45 5.99 13.01
CA LEU A 162 6.15 4.57 13.20
C LEU A 162 7.09 3.71 12.39
N GLU A 163 7.33 2.47 12.87
CA GLU A 163 8.07 1.44 12.14
C GLU A 163 7.27 0.13 12.15
N ILE A 164 7.14 -0.48 10.98
CA ILE A 164 6.66 -1.86 10.83
C ILE A 164 7.86 -2.73 10.49
N ARG A 165 8.19 -3.68 11.37
CA ARG A 165 9.22 -4.68 11.11
C ARG A 165 8.67 -5.81 10.24
N LEU A 166 9.44 -6.19 9.24
CA LEU A 166 9.09 -7.25 8.29
C LEU A 166 10.00 -8.45 8.59
N SER A 167 9.40 -9.57 8.99
CA SER A 167 10.14 -10.84 9.03
C SER A 167 10.59 -11.20 7.62
N ALA A 168 11.83 -11.65 7.46
CA ALA A 168 12.30 -12.21 6.21
C ALA A 168 11.34 -13.34 5.77
N PRO A 169 11.08 -13.53 4.47
CA PRO A 169 10.36 -14.70 4.02
C PRO A 169 11.10 -15.92 4.55
N VAL A 170 10.36 -16.80 5.24
CA VAL A 170 10.90 -18.12 5.60
C VAL A 170 11.28 -18.77 4.27
N ALA A 171 12.59 -18.90 4.02
CA ALA A 171 13.05 -19.68 2.91
C ALA A 171 12.47 -21.08 3.12
N GLU A 172 11.59 -21.51 2.24
CA GLU A 172 11.19 -22.91 2.19
C GLU A 172 12.48 -23.69 2.06
N ARG A 173 12.85 -24.41 3.11
CA ARG A 173 13.97 -25.34 3.08
C ARG A 173 13.58 -26.41 2.08
N GLY A 174 13.94 -26.18 0.82
CA GLY A 174 13.84 -27.15 -0.24
C GLY A 174 14.58 -28.42 0.17
N GLY A 175 13.86 -29.51 0.03
CA GLY A 175 14.33 -30.87 -0.19
C GLY A 175 15.44 -31.39 0.69
N ALA A 176 15.06 -32.35 1.50
CA ALA A 176 15.96 -33.31 2.13
C ALA A 176 17.15 -33.65 1.22
N ALA A 177 18.35 -33.30 1.66
CA ALA A 177 19.55 -33.93 1.19
C ALA A 177 19.46 -35.40 1.61
N ALA A 178 19.39 -36.30 0.65
CA ALA A 178 19.52 -37.75 0.86
C ALA A 178 20.82 -38.01 1.61
N SER A 179 20.72 -38.65 2.76
CA SER A 179 21.88 -39.16 3.48
C SER A 179 22.58 -40.21 2.58
N PRO A 180 23.90 -40.18 2.45
CA PRO A 180 24.62 -41.28 1.82
C PRO A 180 24.51 -42.53 2.72
N GLU A 181 24.16 -43.63 2.11
CA GLU A 181 24.21 -44.96 2.79
C GLU A 181 25.62 -45.28 3.29
N PRO A 182 25.77 -45.93 4.45
CA PRO A 182 27.06 -46.37 4.94
C PRO A 182 27.59 -47.53 4.05
N GLY A 183 28.74 -47.26 3.41
CA GLY A 183 29.44 -48.25 2.60
C GLY A 183 29.85 -49.46 3.44
N GLU A 184 29.66 -50.62 2.82
CA GLU A 184 30.08 -51.95 3.26
C GLU A 184 31.59 -51.99 3.53
N PRO A 185 32.05 -52.70 4.59
CA PRO A 185 33.47 -52.86 4.85
C PRO A 185 34.07 -53.83 3.83
N ALA A 186 35.10 -53.37 3.14
CA ALA A 186 35.91 -54.20 2.25
C ALA A 186 36.66 -55.29 3.07
N ASP A 187 36.39 -56.52 2.72
CA ASP A 187 37.10 -57.74 3.13
C ASP A 187 38.57 -57.65 2.66
N SER A 188 39.47 -57.86 3.60
CA SER A 188 40.92 -58.00 3.29
C SER A 188 41.28 -59.49 3.28
N PRO A 189 41.85 -60.01 2.21
CA PRO A 189 42.47 -61.31 2.27
C PRO A 189 43.94 -61.19 2.69
N ASP A 190 44.32 -62.18 3.51
CA ASP A 190 45.64 -62.55 3.96
C ASP A 190 46.76 -62.51 2.89
N ALA A 191 47.95 -62.10 3.31
CA ALA A 191 49.22 -62.79 3.15
C ALA A 191 50.33 -62.05 3.97
#